data_77865b08b6cc145f872eb5d133404730
#
_entry.id   77865b08b6cc145f872eb5d133404730
#
_cell.length_a   1.000
_cell.length_b   1.000
_cell.length_c   1.000
_cell.angle_alpha   90.00
_cell.angle_beta   90.00
_cell.angle_gamma   90.00
#
_symmetry.space_group_name_H-M   'P 1'
#
loop_
_entity.id
_entity.type
_entity.pdbx_description
1 polymer ?
#
loop_
_entity_poly.entity_id
_entity_poly.type
_entity_poly.pdbx_seq_one_letter_code
_entity_poly.pdbx_strand_id
1 'polypeptide(L)'
;MNSAFQPISAVIICKNEVRSIRSVLRALKGHVDEIVVVDSGSTDGTLDVVRSEGLEPVFHAFEGYGKQKQFACSLATNLWVLSVDADEVISPELGQELQEFQGSSTITAYRITRRFRFLGRTFKHGHGASDLPIRLFRTDYCRFDDAEVHESVKVEGEIGLVDGEMLHESYVDLAQYLEKFNRYTSIAAEQIVNSGKSRSVVLTGLMIPFYFLKNYVVWGNILNGTHGFIWSVLSSFYPFVKVAKAWALRKQ
;
A
#
# COMPACT_ATOMS: atom_id res chain seq x y z
N MET A 1 -28.28 -19.84 -14.91
CA MET A 1 -28.80 -18.78 -14.05
C MET A 1 -27.99 -17.54 -14.41
N ASN A 2 -28.62 -16.46 -14.92
CA ASN A 2 -27.91 -15.20 -15.15
C ASN A 2 -27.46 -14.68 -13.78
N SER A 3 -26.17 -14.80 -13.46
CA SER A 3 -25.61 -14.15 -12.29
C SER A 3 -25.62 -12.64 -12.60
N ALA A 4 -26.40 -11.87 -11.84
CA ALA A 4 -26.37 -10.43 -11.92
C ALA A 4 -25.00 -9.93 -11.43
N PHE A 5 -24.51 -8.84 -12.00
CA PHE A 5 -23.30 -8.15 -11.51
C PHE A 5 -23.46 -7.83 -10.03
N GLN A 6 -22.41 -8.04 -9.26
CA GLN A 6 -22.42 -7.77 -7.82
C GLN A 6 -21.92 -6.35 -7.57
N PRO A 7 -22.69 -5.51 -6.86
CA PRO A 7 -22.24 -4.15 -6.55
C PRO A 7 -21.07 -4.18 -5.57
N ILE A 8 -20.11 -3.27 -5.80
CA ILE A 8 -18.85 -3.16 -5.05
C ILE A 8 -18.71 -1.78 -4.42
N SER A 9 -18.37 -1.75 -3.12
CA SER A 9 -17.93 -0.55 -2.42
C SER A 9 -16.42 -0.51 -2.35
N ALA A 10 -15.77 0.50 -2.94
CA ALA A 10 -14.36 0.77 -2.70
C ALA A 10 -14.19 1.54 -1.39
N VAL A 11 -13.36 1.03 -0.47
CA VAL A 11 -13.05 1.69 0.80
C VAL A 11 -11.59 2.13 0.82
N ILE A 12 -11.37 3.39 1.17
CA ILE A 12 -10.05 4.03 1.17
C ILE A 12 -9.80 4.64 2.54
N ILE A 13 -8.65 4.36 3.13
CA ILE A 13 -8.16 5.09 4.30
C ILE A 13 -7.05 6.06 3.88
N CYS A 14 -7.05 7.29 4.40
CA CYS A 14 -6.04 8.28 4.04
C CYS A 14 -5.59 9.14 5.22
N LYS A 15 -4.36 9.67 5.09
CA LYS A 15 -3.81 10.74 5.91
C LYS A 15 -2.66 11.41 5.19
N ASN A 16 -2.85 12.69 4.81
CA ASN A 16 -1.86 13.50 4.09
C ASN A 16 -1.40 12.86 2.76
N GLU A 17 -2.39 12.59 1.90
CA GLU A 17 -2.20 11.93 0.59
C GLU A 17 -2.66 12.83 -0.57
N VAL A 18 -2.48 14.16 -0.44
CA VAL A 18 -2.90 15.16 -1.45
C VAL A 18 -2.31 14.89 -2.84
N ARG A 19 -1.13 14.25 -2.93
CA ARG A 19 -0.43 13.97 -4.18
C ARG A 19 -0.97 12.75 -4.95
N SER A 20 -1.52 11.77 -4.24
CA SER A 20 -1.92 10.46 -4.78
C SER A 20 -3.43 10.26 -4.85
N ILE A 21 -4.18 10.74 -3.86
CA ILE A 21 -5.60 10.43 -3.68
C ILE A 21 -6.46 10.75 -4.92
N ARG A 22 -6.17 11.84 -5.66
CA ARG A 22 -6.93 12.20 -6.86
C ARG A 22 -6.85 11.13 -7.95
N SER A 23 -5.69 10.56 -8.19
CA SER A 23 -5.49 9.51 -9.20
C SER A 23 -6.21 8.22 -8.80
N VAL A 24 -6.19 7.89 -7.52
CA VAL A 24 -6.92 6.73 -6.96
C VAL A 24 -8.42 6.89 -7.17
N LEU A 25 -9.00 8.02 -6.74
CA LEU A 25 -10.42 8.27 -6.87
C LEU A 25 -10.90 8.26 -8.32
N ARG A 26 -10.15 8.87 -9.23
CA ARG A 26 -10.49 8.91 -10.66
C ARG A 26 -10.41 7.54 -11.32
N ALA A 27 -9.45 6.71 -10.91
CA ALA A 27 -9.35 5.35 -11.42
C ALA A 27 -10.51 4.45 -10.97
N LEU A 28 -11.10 4.71 -9.79
CA LEU A 28 -12.24 3.95 -9.27
C LEU A 28 -13.59 4.40 -9.83
N LYS A 29 -13.71 5.69 -10.19
CA LYS A 29 -14.97 6.24 -10.71
C LYS A 29 -15.47 5.52 -11.96
N GLY A 30 -16.72 5.08 -11.91
CA GLY A 30 -17.37 4.33 -12.99
C GLY A 30 -17.02 2.85 -13.04
N HIS A 31 -16.14 2.38 -12.16
CA HIS A 31 -15.77 0.96 -12.07
C HIS A 31 -16.27 0.28 -10.79
N VAL A 32 -16.72 1.07 -9.81
CA VAL A 32 -17.35 0.61 -8.57
C VAL A 32 -18.64 1.40 -8.31
N ASP A 33 -19.54 0.84 -7.51
CA ASP A 33 -20.86 1.44 -7.25
C ASP A 33 -20.82 2.48 -6.13
N GLU A 34 -19.87 2.35 -5.21
CA GLU A 34 -19.68 3.23 -4.06
C GLU A 34 -18.20 3.46 -3.78
N ILE A 35 -17.85 4.68 -3.35
CA ILE A 35 -16.52 5.01 -2.86
C ILE A 35 -16.66 5.64 -1.47
N VAL A 36 -16.07 5.00 -0.47
CA VAL A 36 -16.01 5.45 0.93
C VAL A 36 -14.58 5.90 1.22
N VAL A 37 -14.41 7.14 1.67
CA VAL A 37 -13.09 7.68 2.07
C VAL A 37 -13.10 7.96 3.56
N VAL A 38 -12.18 7.35 4.30
CA VAL A 38 -11.99 7.57 5.74
C VAL A 38 -10.67 8.29 5.98
N ASP A 39 -10.74 9.47 6.57
CA ASP A 39 -9.57 10.32 6.86
C ASP A 39 -9.20 10.28 8.33
N SER A 40 -7.90 10.23 8.62
CA SER A 40 -7.36 10.21 9.99
C SER A 40 -6.79 11.58 10.44
N GLY A 41 -7.34 12.67 9.94
CA GLY A 41 -6.91 14.03 10.28
C GLY A 41 -5.81 14.54 9.34
N SER A 42 -6.08 14.61 8.05
CA SER A 42 -5.23 15.24 7.05
C SER A 42 -5.17 16.76 7.22
N THR A 43 -3.99 17.33 6.97
CA THR A 43 -3.70 18.78 7.09
C THR A 43 -3.06 19.37 5.82
N ASP A 44 -2.93 18.58 4.75
CA ASP A 44 -2.19 18.93 3.52
C ASP A 44 -3.08 19.26 2.31
N GLY A 45 -4.39 19.39 2.48
CA GLY A 45 -5.35 19.60 1.39
C GLY A 45 -5.94 18.31 0.81
N THR A 46 -5.64 17.13 1.36
CA THR A 46 -6.25 15.85 0.96
C THR A 46 -7.78 15.93 0.94
N LEU A 47 -8.39 16.51 1.99
CA LEU A 47 -9.84 16.62 2.11
C LEU A 47 -10.47 17.48 1.01
N ASP A 48 -9.80 18.57 0.61
CA ASP A 48 -10.28 19.43 -0.47
C ASP A 48 -10.24 18.70 -1.81
N VAL A 49 -9.23 17.86 -2.03
CA VAL A 49 -9.15 16.99 -3.22
C VAL A 49 -10.32 16.01 -3.23
N VAL A 50 -10.59 15.30 -2.13
CA VAL A 50 -11.70 14.34 -2.02
C VAL A 50 -13.04 15.01 -2.31
N ARG A 51 -13.32 16.18 -1.71
CA ARG A 51 -14.55 16.95 -1.95
C ARG A 51 -14.66 17.44 -3.39
N SER A 52 -13.55 17.87 -3.99
CA SER A 52 -13.53 18.30 -5.40
C SER A 52 -13.86 17.16 -6.38
N GLU A 53 -13.66 15.92 -5.97
CA GLU A 53 -14.08 14.74 -6.72
C GLU A 53 -15.54 14.31 -6.39
N GLY A 54 -16.29 15.09 -5.61
CA GLY A 54 -17.71 14.87 -5.31
C GLY A 54 -17.97 13.86 -4.20
N LEU A 55 -16.98 13.60 -3.35
CA LEU A 55 -17.08 12.68 -2.22
C LEU A 55 -16.96 13.43 -0.89
N GLU A 56 -17.64 12.94 0.16
CA GLU A 56 -17.50 13.48 1.51
C GLU A 56 -16.68 12.52 2.36
N PRO A 57 -15.47 12.94 2.80
CA PRO A 57 -14.63 12.07 3.63
C PRO A 57 -15.17 11.98 5.06
N VAL A 58 -15.15 10.78 5.63
CA VAL A 58 -15.54 10.51 7.02
C VAL A 58 -14.31 10.57 7.90
N PHE A 59 -14.35 11.40 8.94
CA PHE A 59 -13.26 11.45 9.93
C PHE A 59 -13.34 10.25 10.88
N HIS A 60 -12.21 9.59 11.09
CA HIS A 60 -12.03 8.58 12.14
C HIS A 60 -10.61 8.66 12.70
N ALA A 61 -10.48 8.79 14.03
CA ALA A 61 -9.17 8.84 14.67
C ALA A 61 -8.38 7.55 14.41
N PHE A 62 -7.08 7.68 14.12
CA PHE A 62 -6.26 6.53 13.81
C PHE A 62 -5.95 5.68 15.06
N GLU A 63 -6.42 4.46 15.07
CA GLU A 63 -6.18 3.45 16.13
C GLU A 63 -5.38 2.23 15.64
N GLY A 64 -4.73 2.34 14.48
CA GLY A 64 -4.04 1.26 13.78
C GLY A 64 -4.68 0.94 12.42
N TYR A 65 -3.88 0.37 11.51
CA TYR A 65 -4.33 0.14 10.13
C TYR A 65 -5.49 -0.85 10.05
N GLY A 66 -5.44 -1.95 10.79
CA GLY A 66 -6.50 -2.95 10.80
C GLY A 66 -7.85 -2.38 11.23
N LYS A 67 -7.89 -1.66 12.36
CA LYS A 67 -9.09 -1.00 12.86
C LYS A 67 -9.61 0.06 11.91
N GLN A 68 -8.71 0.86 11.31
CA GLN A 68 -9.08 1.91 10.38
C GLN A 68 -9.74 1.35 9.12
N LYS A 69 -9.17 0.29 8.53
CA LYS A 69 -9.74 -0.41 7.38
C LYS A 69 -11.04 -1.12 7.74
N GLN A 70 -11.14 -1.74 8.91
CA GLN A 70 -12.36 -2.37 9.38
C GLN A 70 -13.49 -1.35 9.58
N PHE A 71 -13.18 -0.17 10.14
CA PHE A 71 -14.14 0.93 10.23
C PHE A 71 -14.61 1.39 8.85
N ALA A 72 -13.69 1.56 7.88
CA ALA A 72 -14.05 1.91 6.52
C ALA A 72 -14.98 0.86 5.88
N CYS A 73 -14.71 -0.43 6.09
CA CYS A 73 -15.60 -1.52 5.63
C CYS A 73 -16.99 -1.45 6.26
N SER A 74 -17.13 -1.02 7.52
CA SER A 74 -18.42 -0.91 8.20
C SER A 74 -19.32 0.20 7.65
N LEU A 75 -18.76 1.16 6.90
CA LEU A 75 -19.49 2.23 6.24
C LEU A 75 -19.97 1.84 4.83
N ALA A 76 -19.44 0.77 4.26
CA ALA A 76 -19.81 0.28 2.94
C ALA A 76 -21.25 -0.24 2.93
N THR A 77 -22.00 0.13 1.88
CA THR A 77 -23.41 -0.30 1.72
C THR A 77 -23.54 -1.64 0.99
N ASN A 78 -22.50 -2.04 0.24
CA ASN A 78 -22.47 -3.30 -0.51
C ASN A 78 -21.72 -4.40 0.26
N LEU A 79 -22.11 -5.65 0.01
CA LEU A 79 -21.47 -6.83 0.62
C LEU A 79 -20.03 -7.04 0.12
N TRP A 80 -19.77 -6.75 -1.15
CA TRP A 80 -18.43 -6.82 -1.72
C TRP A 80 -17.70 -5.50 -1.51
N VAL A 81 -16.56 -5.60 -0.88
CA VAL A 81 -15.70 -4.44 -0.59
C VAL A 81 -14.35 -4.61 -1.29
N LEU A 82 -13.94 -3.57 -2.01
CA LEU A 82 -12.61 -3.40 -2.55
C LEU A 82 -11.81 -2.48 -1.62
N SER A 83 -10.85 -3.02 -0.88
CA SER A 83 -9.96 -2.22 -0.03
C SER A 83 -8.79 -1.68 -0.84
N VAL A 84 -8.67 -0.35 -0.91
CA VAL A 84 -7.67 0.37 -1.71
C VAL A 84 -6.89 1.31 -0.80
N ASP A 85 -5.57 1.28 -0.87
CA ASP A 85 -4.74 2.27 -0.18
C ASP A 85 -4.70 3.59 -0.98
N ALA A 86 -4.53 4.73 -0.31
CA ALA A 86 -4.62 6.05 -0.94
C ALA A 86 -3.50 6.36 -1.96
N ASP A 87 -2.56 5.43 -2.15
CA ASP A 87 -1.49 5.44 -3.15
C ASP A 87 -1.53 4.23 -4.10
N GLU A 88 -2.69 3.53 -4.16
CA GLU A 88 -2.93 2.40 -5.06
C GLU A 88 -3.93 2.78 -6.16
N VAL A 89 -3.52 2.67 -7.42
CA VAL A 89 -4.36 2.97 -8.59
C VAL A 89 -4.71 1.67 -9.29
N ILE A 90 -5.99 1.40 -9.52
CA ILE A 90 -6.43 0.23 -10.30
C ILE A 90 -6.04 0.40 -11.78
N SER A 91 -5.65 -0.71 -12.43
CA SER A 91 -5.43 -0.70 -13.88
C SER A 91 -6.77 -0.62 -14.63
N PRO A 92 -6.78 -0.15 -15.91
CA PRO A 92 -7.99 -0.16 -16.72
C PRO A 92 -8.61 -1.56 -16.86
N GLU A 93 -7.78 -2.59 -16.94
CA GLU A 93 -8.18 -3.99 -17.03
C GLU A 93 -8.90 -4.43 -15.75
N LEU A 94 -8.32 -4.09 -14.57
CA LEU A 94 -8.99 -4.35 -13.29
C LEU A 94 -10.33 -3.60 -13.20
N GLY A 95 -10.36 -2.34 -13.66
CA GLY A 95 -11.61 -1.56 -13.68
C GLY A 95 -12.72 -2.24 -14.48
N GLN A 96 -12.43 -2.76 -15.67
CA GLN A 96 -13.39 -3.51 -16.47
C GLN A 96 -13.85 -4.80 -15.77
N GLU A 97 -12.93 -5.53 -15.18
CA GLU A 97 -13.22 -6.77 -14.46
C GLU A 97 -14.12 -6.53 -13.23
N LEU A 98 -13.94 -5.40 -12.53
CA LEU A 98 -14.81 -5.00 -11.43
C LEU A 98 -16.23 -4.64 -11.89
N GLN A 99 -16.38 -3.97 -13.03
CA GLN A 99 -17.70 -3.67 -13.62
C GLN A 99 -18.47 -4.94 -14.02
N GLU A 100 -17.76 -5.97 -14.47
CA GLU A 100 -18.32 -7.25 -14.91
C GLU A 100 -18.34 -8.30 -13.80
N PHE A 101 -18.01 -7.90 -12.56
CA PHE A 101 -17.86 -8.82 -11.45
C PHE A 101 -19.17 -9.49 -11.06
N GLN A 102 -19.20 -10.81 -11.13
CA GLN A 102 -20.39 -11.61 -10.83
C GLN A 102 -20.36 -12.29 -9.45
N GLY A 103 -19.17 -12.26 -8.81
CA GLY A 103 -18.97 -13.00 -7.57
C GLY A 103 -18.95 -14.52 -7.76
N SER A 104 -18.89 -15.23 -6.67
CA SER A 104 -18.93 -16.69 -6.63
C SER A 104 -19.74 -17.14 -5.42
N SER A 105 -20.32 -18.31 -5.48
CA SER A 105 -21.02 -18.91 -4.33
C SER A 105 -20.06 -19.50 -3.28
N THR A 106 -18.82 -19.83 -3.66
CA THR A 106 -17.83 -20.47 -2.78
C THR A 106 -16.66 -19.55 -2.46
N ILE A 107 -16.27 -18.67 -3.40
CA ILE A 107 -15.15 -17.73 -3.22
C ILE A 107 -15.68 -16.50 -2.48
N THR A 108 -15.10 -16.21 -1.33
CA THR A 108 -15.49 -15.09 -0.46
C THR A 108 -14.49 -13.93 -0.46
N ALA A 109 -13.29 -14.17 -1.01
CA ALA A 109 -12.25 -13.16 -1.16
C ALA A 109 -11.43 -13.38 -2.41
N TYR A 110 -10.83 -12.32 -2.93
CA TYR A 110 -9.94 -12.38 -4.10
C TYR A 110 -8.63 -11.65 -3.80
N ARG A 111 -7.55 -12.23 -4.27
CA ARG A 111 -6.25 -11.59 -4.35
C ARG A 111 -6.18 -10.77 -5.64
N ILE A 112 -5.53 -9.63 -5.56
CA ILE A 112 -5.27 -8.77 -6.71
C ILE A 112 -3.77 -8.54 -6.78
N THR A 113 -3.16 -8.67 -7.98
CA THR A 113 -1.74 -8.38 -8.16
C THR A 113 -1.49 -6.90 -7.91
N ARG A 114 -0.61 -6.59 -6.93
CA ARG A 114 -0.18 -5.22 -6.66
C ARG A 114 1.24 -5.04 -7.19
N ARG A 115 1.43 -4.09 -8.12
CA ARG A 115 2.71 -3.77 -8.75
C ARG A 115 3.33 -2.54 -8.13
N PHE A 116 4.58 -2.65 -7.76
CA PHE A 116 5.36 -1.51 -7.30
C PHE A 116 5.68 -0.56 -8.45
N ARG A 117 5.38 0.74 -8.23
CA ARG A 117 5.71 1.82 -9.16
C ARG A 117 6.63 2.83 -8.48
N PHE A 118 7.73 3.15 -9.15
CA PHE A 118 8.74 4.06 -8.65
C PHE A 118 9.09 5.10 -9.70
N LEU A 119 8.92 6.38 -9.38
CA LEU A 119 9.15 7.51 -10.29
C LEU A 119 8.45 7.32 -11.65
N GLY A 120 7.18 6.95 -11.63
CA GLY A 120 6.37 6.74 -12.82
C GLY A 120 6.64 5.43 -13.59
N ARG A 121 7.59 4.59 -13.16
CA ARG A 121 7.91 3.30 -13.79
C ARG A 121 7.39 2.12 -12.96
N THR A 122 6.56 1.29 -13.56
CA THR A 122 6.14 0.00 -12.95
C THR A 122 7.29 -1.00 -13.02
N PHE A 123 7.64 -1.59 -11.88
CA PHE A 123 8.69 -2.61 -11.78
C PHE A 123 8.10 -3.96 -12.16
N LYS A 124 8.78 -4.65 -13.10
CA LYS A 124 8.43 -6.00 -13.53
C LYS A 124 9.31 -7.07 -12.87
N HIS A 125 10.48 -6.66 -12.36
CA HIS A 125 11.49 -7.52 -11.79
C HIS A 125 11.93 -6.96 -10.43
N GLY A 126 12.46 -7.80 -9.58
CA GLY A 126 12.99 -7.41 -8.28
C GLY A 126 12.18 -7.96 -7.11
N HIS A 127 12.84 -8.07 -5.97
CA HIS A 127 12.16 -8.44 -4.73
C HIS A 127 11.21 -7.31 -4.33
N GLY A 128 9.92 -7.63 -4.19
CA GLY A 128 8.88 -6.64 -3.91
C GLY A 128 8.36 -5.88 -5.14
N ALA A 129 8.75 -6.30 -6.38
CA ALA A 129 8.17 -5.75 -7.60
C ALA A 129 6.65 -6.01 -7.71
N SER A 130 6.17 -7.08 -7.11
CA SER A 130 4.76 -7.39 -6.96
C SER A 130 4.49 -8.26 -5.74
N ASP A 131 3.28 -8.16 -5.23
CA ASP A 131 2.70 -9.06 -4.24
C ASP A 131 1.22 -9.34 -4.57
N LEU A 132 0.57 -10.20 -3.79
CA LEU A 132 -0.80 -10.67 -4.00
C LEU A 132 -1.64 -10.49 -2.73
N PRO A 133 -1.89 -9.25 -2.28
CA PRO A 133 -2.76 -9.03 -1.13
C PRO A 133 -4.22 -9.39 -1.46
N ILE A 134 -4.99 -9.73 -0.43
CA ILE A 134 -6.44 -9.80 -0.53
C ILE A 134 -6.96 -8.37 -0.55
N ARG A 135 -7.69 -8.00 -1.61
CA ARG A 135 -8.22 -6.65 -1.80
C ARG A 135 -9.73 -6.61 -2.04
N LEU A 136 -10.32 -7.60 -2.71
CA LEU A 136 -11.75 -7.70 -2.93
C LEU A 136 -12.31 -8.86 -2.08
N PHE A 137 -13.30 -8.58 -1.24
CA PHE A 137 -13.83 -9.58 -0.32
C PHE A 137 -15.25 -9.23 0.17
N ARG A 138 -15.94 -10.25 0.66
CA ARG A 138 -17.27 -10.12 1.28
C ARG A 138 -17.15 -9.80 2.77
N THR A 139 -17.86 -8.76 3.21
CA THR A 139 -17.80 -8.30 4.61
C THR A 139 -18.50 -9.23 5.61
N ASP A 140 -19.40 -10.11 5.14
CA ASP A 140 -20.06 -11.13 5.96
C ASP A 140 -19.20 -12.37 6.22
N TYR A 141 -18.11 -12.57 5.45
CA TYR A 141 -17.15 -13.69 5.58
C TYR A 141 -15.73 -13.24 5.90
N CYS A 142 -15.46 -11.94 5.80
CA CYS A 142 -14.09 -11.43 5.89
C CYS A 142 -14.03 -10.22 6.79
N ARG A 143 -12.94 -10.11 7.56
CA ARG A 143 -12.66 -8.93 8.40
C ARG A 143 -11.17 -8.68 8.50
N PHE A 144 -10.78 -7.43 8.69
CA PHE A 144 -9.42 -7.09 9.08
C PHE A 144 -9.12 -7.58 10.50
N ASP A 145 -7.87 -8.01 10.75
CA ASP A 145 -7.40 -8.23 12.10
C ASP A 145 -7.13 -6.89 12.81
N ASP A 146 -6.98 -6.92 14.14
CA ASP A 146 -6.74 -5.74 14.96
C ASP A 146 -5.26 -5.32 14.97
N ALA A 147 -4.44 -5.76 13.98
CA ALA A 147 -3.02 -5.45 13.93
C ALA A 147 -2.78 -3.95 13.74
N GLU A 148 -1.88 -3.38 14.55
CA GLU A 148 -1.48 -1.98 14.41
C GLU A 148 -0.70 -1.74 13.11
N VAL A 149 0.11 -2.73 12.70
CA VAL A 149 0.95 -2.73 11.51
C VAL A 149 0.92 -4.13 10.89
N HIS A 150 0.97 -4.22 9.56
CA HIS A 150 0.88 -5.47 8.81
C HIS A 150 -0.47 -6.20 8.98
N GLU A 151 -1.54 -5.41 8.91
CA GLU A 151 -2.92 -5.92 8.94
C GLU A 151 -3.15 -6.96 7.85
N SER A 152 -3.94 -7.95 8.16
CA SER A 152 -4.36 -9.00 7.23
C SER A 152 -5.88 -9.16 7.23
N VAL A 153 -6.42 -9.58 6.09
CA VAL A 153 -7.82 -9.97 6.00
C VAL A 153 -7.94 -11.43 6.43
N LYS A 154 -8.69 -11.68 7.50
CA LYS A 154 -9.11 -13.04 7.88
C LYS A 154 -10.28 -13.43 7.02
N VAL A 155 -10.17 -14.56 6.36
CA VAL A 155 -11.14 -15.05 5.37
C VAL A 155 -11.76 -16.35 5.86
N GLU A 156 -13.10 -16.38 5.83
CA GLU A 156 -13.88 -17.61 5.98
C GLU A 156 -14.41 -17.98 4.58
N GLY A 157 -13.86 -19.06 3.99
CA GLY A 157 -14.19 -19.52 2.64
C GLY A 157 -12.99 -19.61 1.70
N GLU A 158 -13.27 -19.72 0.41
CA GLU A 158 -12.25 -19.86 -0.62
C GLU A 158 -11.72 -18.49 -1.06
N ILE A 159 -10.45 -18.48 -1.49
CA ILE A 159 -9.79 -17.28 -2.00
C ILE A 159 -9.50 -17.48 -3.49
N GLY A 160 -10.05 -16.61 -4.33
CA GLY A 160 -9.79 -16.54 -5.75
C GLY A 160 -8.68 -15.56 -6.13
N LEU A 161 -8.50 -15.40 -7.43
CA LEU A 161 -7.58 -14.42 -8.04
C LEU A 161 -8.36 -13.61 -9.08
N VAL A 162 -8.09 -12.31 -9.13
CA VAL A 162 -8.54 -11.38 -10.16
C VAL A 162 -7.34 -11.10 -11.08
N ASP A 163 -7.54 -11.10 -12.40
CA ASP A 163 -6.44 -11.00 -13.36
C ASP A 163 -5.88 -9.57 -13.49
N GLY A 164 -6.70 -8.56 -13.25
CA GLY A 164 -6.26 -7.16 -13.25
C GLY A 164 -5.29 -6.81 -12.14
N GLU A 165 -4.65 -5.65 -12.24
CA GLU A 165 -3.56 -5.22 -11.35
C GLU A 165 -3.87 -3.90 -10.64
N MET A 166 -3.32 -3.72 -9.45
CA MET A 166 -3.21 -2.44 -8.75
C MET A 166 -1.77 -1.91 -8.88
N LEU A 167 -1.62 -0.64 -9.18
CA LEU A 167 -0.34 0.05 -9.25
C LEU A 167 -0.10 0.80 -7.93
N HIS A 168 0.84 0.35 -7.14
CA HIS A 168 1.21 0.99 -5.88
C HIS A 168 2.27 2.07 -6.15
N GLU A 169 1.85 3.32 -6.25
CA GLU A 169 2.69 4.48 -6.52
C GLU A 169 3.32 5.03 -5.24
N SER A 170 4.17 4.24 -4.61
CA SER A 170 4.77 4.57 -3.30
C SER A 170 5.57 5.86 -3.31
N TYR A 171 6.11 6.26 -4.48
CA TYR A 171 7.02 7.41 -4.62
C TYR A 171 6.85 8.07 -5.98
N VAL A 172 6.14 9.20 -5.99
CA VAL A 172 5.92 10.01 -7.20
C VAL A 172 7.22 10.72 -7.63
N ASP A 173 8.01 11.18 -6.66
CA ASP A 173 9.28 11.85 -6.88
C ASP A 173 10.34 11.47 -5.83
N LEU A 174 11.60 11.91 -6.06
CA LEU A 174 12.71 11.65 -5.15
C LEU A 174 12.57 12.40 -3.82
N ALA A 175 11.93 13.56 -3.79
CA ALA A 175 11.74 14.33 -2.56
C ALA A 175 10.82 13.55 -1.61
N GLN A 176 9.70 13.02 -2.12
CA GLN A 176 8.80 12.17 -1.35
C GLN A 176 9.49 10.87 -0.89
N TYR A 177 10.31 10.26 -1.76
CA TYR A 177 11.11 9.10 -1.36
C TYR A 177 12.01 9.42 -0.17
N LEU A 178 12.77 10.52 -0.23
CA LEU A 178 13.70 10.90 0.83
C LEU A 178 12.98 11.27 2.13
N GLU A 179 11.82 11.91 2.05
CA GLU A 179 10.98 12.21 3.20
C GLU A 179 10.49 10.91 3.88
N LYS A 180 9.88 9.99 3.13
CA LYS A 180 9.45 8.68 3.64
C LYS A 180 10.65 7.87 4.16
N PHE A 181 11.77 7.86 3.43
CA PHE A 181 13.01 7.19 3.85
C PHE A 181 13.54 7.72 5.19
N ASN A 182 13.56 9.06 5.35
CA ASN A 182 13.98 9.67 6.60
C ASN A 182 13.05 9.28 7.77
N ARG A 183 11.73 9.32 7.57
CA ARG A 183 10.73 8.93 8.56
C ARG A 183 10.85 7.46 8.95
N TYR A 184 10.87 6.55 7.98
CA TYR A 184 10.95 5.11 8.24
C TYR A 184 12.27 4.68 8.88
N THR A 185 13.39 5.30 8.49
CA THR A 185 14.67 5.01 9.14
C THR A 185 14.73 5.54 10.57
N SER A 186 14.00 6.61 10.92
CA SER A 186 13.88 7.10 12.30
C SER A 186 13.05 6.14 13.17
N ILE A 187 11.88 5.75 12.69
CA ILE A 187 11.03 4.76 13.40
C ILE A 187 11.80 3.44 13.63
N ALA A 188 12.48 2.95 12.59
CA ALA A 188 13.28 1.72 12.71
C ALA A 188 14.48 1.89 13.67
N ALA A 189 15.04 3.09 13.78
CA ALA A 189 16.10 3.38 14.73
C ALA A 189 15.59 3.33 16.18
N GLU A 190 14.44 3.92 16.47
CA GLU A 190 13.78 3.85 17.77
C GLU A 190 13.46 2.40 18.17
N GLN A 191 12.94 1.60 17.24
CA GLN A 191 12.69 0.17 17.49
C GLN A 191 13.98 -0.60 17.81
N ILE A 192 15.11 -0.29 17.12
CA ILE A 192 16.41 -0.87 17.44
C ILE A 192 16.86 -0.48 18.85
N VAL A 193 16.69 0.76 19.26
CA VAL A 193 17.04 1.24 20.60
C VAL A 193 16.20 0.53 21.65
N ASN A 194 14.88 0.52 21.48
CA ASN A 194 13.92 -0.08 22.42
C ASN A 194 14.10 -1.61 22.56
N SER A 195 14.53 -2.29 21.50
CA SER A 195 14.80 -3.73 21.53
C SER A 195 16.12 -4.11 22.23
N GLY A 196 16.94 -3.14 22.65
CA GLY A 196 18.26 -3.37 23.24
C GLY A 196 19.32 -3.94 22.27
N LYS A 197 18.96 -4.21 21.00
CA LYS A 197 19.86 -4.80 20.00
C LYS A 197 20.90 -3.77 19.56
N SER A 198 22.19 -4.15 19.58
CA SER A 198 23.28 -3.32 19.07
C SER A 198 23.78 -3.87 17.72
N ARG A 199 24.03 -2.98 16.79
CA ARG A 199 24.68 -3.30 15.49
C ARG A 199 25.82 -2.32 15.26
N SER A 200 26.92 -2.81 14.70
CA SER A 200 28.07 -1.97 14.35
C SER A 200 27.70 -1.07 13.17
N VAL A 201 27.83 0.23 13.35
CA VAL A 201 27.64 1.26 12.30
C VAL A 201 28.67 1.04 11.20
N VAL A 202 29.94 0.82 11.56
CA VAL A 202 31.04 0.63 10.61
C VAL A 202 30.79 -0.61 9.75
N LEU A 203 30.49 -1.76 10.38
CA LEU A 203 30.21 -2.98 9.63
C LEU A 203 28.99 -2.82 8.70
N THR A 204 27.93 -2.17 9.18
CA THR A 204 26.73 -1.95 8.34
C THR A 204 27.04 -1.01 7.17
N GLY A 205 27.92 -0.01 7.36
CA GLY A 205 28.39 0.85 6.29
C GLY A 205 29.21 0.09 5.24
N LEU A 206 30.14 -0.78 5.67
CA LEU A 206 30.92 -1.62 4.78
C LEU A 206 30.07 -2.63 3.98
N MET A 207 28.86 -2.94 4.44
CA MET A 207 27.92 -3.83 3.75
C MET A 207 27.11 -3.12 2.64
N ILE A 208 27.18 -1.81 2.46
CA ILE A 208 26.42 -1.08 1.43
C ILE A 208 26.65 -1.64 0.02
N PRO A 209 27.91 -1.90 -0.43
CA PRO A 209 28.15 -2.48 -1.75
C PRO A 209 27.49 -3.88 -1.91
N PHE A 210 27.50 -4.67 -0.85
CA PHE A 210 26.84 -5.98 -0.84
C PHE A 210 25.31 -5.83 -0.98
N TYR A 211 24.68 -4.92 -0.23
CA TYR A 211 23.23 -4.65 -0.37
C TYR A 211 22.89 -4.14 -1.76
N PHE A 212 23.74 -3.28 -2.35
CA PHE A 212 23.56 -2.82 -3.72
C PHE A 212 23.61 -3.99 -4.71
N LEU A 213 24.66 -4.82 -4.68
CA LEU A 213 24.80 -5.97 -5.57
C LEU A 213 23.64 -6.97 -5.41
N LYS A 214 23.22 -7.21 -4.17
CA LYS A 214 22.07 -8.06 -3.87
C LYS A 214 20.79 -7.50 -4.50
N ASN A 215 20.51 -6.21 -4.31
CA ASN A 215 19.30 -5.57 -4.85
C ASN A 215 19.35 -5.49 -6.38
N TYR A 216 20.48 -5.05 -6.92
CA TYR A 216 20.58 -4.74 -8.34
C TYR A 216 20.72 -5.99 -9.20
N VAL A 217 21.59 -6.92 -8.81
CA VAL A 217 21.91 -8.13 -9.58
C VAL A 217 21.10 -9.33 -9.11
N VAL A 218 21.23 -9.72 -7.84
CA VAL A 218 20.63 -10.97 -7.35
C VAL A 218 19.11 -10.92 -7.38
N TRP A 219 18.51 -9.78 -7.02
CA TRP A 219 17.06 -9.59 -7.09
C TRP A 219 16.58 -9.11 -8.46
N GLY A 220 17.45 -8.91 -9.44
CA GLY A 220 17.11 -8.64 -10.82
C GLY A 220 16.62 -7.21 -11.10
N ASN A 221 16.85 -6.23 -10.20
CA ASN A 221 16.47 -4.85 -10.45
C ASN A 221 17.19 -4.22 -11.66
N ILE A 222 18.32 -4.78 -12.08
CA ILE A 222 19.04 -4.41 -13.33
C ILE A 222 18.12 -4.44 -14.54
N LEU A 223 17.12 -5.35 -14.56
CA LEU A 223 16.14 -5.48 -15.65
C LEU A 223 15.11 -4.34 -15.69
N ASN A 224 15.01 -3.51 -14.64
CA ASN A 224 14.19 -2.31 -14.60
C ASN A 224 14.92 -1.06 -15.13
N GLY A 225 16.15 -1.22 -15.68
CA GLY A 225 16.94 -0.13 -16.26
C GLY A 225 17.38 0.91 -15.23
N THR A 226 17.41 2.18 -15.63
CA THR A 226 17.85 3.30 -14.76
C THR A 226 17.05 3.39 -13.45
N HIS A 227 15.74 3.12 -13.48
CA HIS A 227 14.91 3.14 -12.28
C HIS A 227 15.32 2.06 -11.28
N GLY A 228 15.62 0.85 -11.78
CA GLY A 228 16.15 -0.24 -10.95
C GLY A 228 17.52 0.06 -10.37
N PHE A 229 18.38 0.76 -11.11
CA PHE A 229 19.66 1.24 -10.59
C PHE A 229 19.49 2.24 -9.45
N ILE A 230 18.69 3.32 -9.69
CA ILE A 230 18.40 4.34 -8.67
C ILE A 230 17.80 3.71 -7.41
N TRP A 231 16.79 2.85 -7.58
CA TRP A 231 16.17 2.13 -6.48
C TRP A 231 17.18 1.31 -5.67
N SER A 232 18.04 0.57 -6.36
CA SER A 232 19.04 -0.30 -5.72
C SER A 232 20.10 0.49 -4.96
N VAL A 233 20.53 1.63 -5.48
CA VAL A 233 21.42 2.56 -4.77
C VAL A 233 20.75 3.07 -3.51
N LEU A 234 19.59 3.71 -3.64
CA LEU A 234 18.88 4.34 -2.53
C LEU A 234 18.51 3.35 -1.43
N SER A 235 17.97 2.19 -1.79
CA SER A 235 17.55 1.15 -0.84
C SER A 235 18.75 0.50 -0.12
N SER A 236 19.94 0.48 -0.74
CA SER A 236 21.15 -0.06 -0.11
C SER A 236 21.63 0.73 1.11
N PHE A 237 21.27 2.01 1.20
CA PHE A 237 21.60 2.87 2.35
C PHE A 237 20.64 2.67 3.54
N TYR A 238 19.45 2.10 3.34
CA TYR A 238 18.46 1.98 4.39
C TYR A 238 18.97 1.24 5.66
N PRO A 239 19.66 0.08 5.56
CA PRO A 239 20.22 -0.61 6.71
C PRO A 239 21.25 0.22 7.48
N PHE A 240 22.09 0.97 6.76
CA PHE A 240 23.11 1.82 7.35
C PHE A 240 22.48 3.03 8.09
N VAL A 241 21.59 3.76 7.44
CA VAL A 241 21.02 4.99 7.99
C VAL A 241 20.21 4.71 9.27
N LYS A 242 19.39 3.64 9.32
CA LYS A 242 18.66 3.29 10.55
C LYS A 242 19.59 2.90 11.72
N VAL A 243 20.73 2.21 11.44
CA VAL A 243 21.70 1.85 12.48
C VAL A 243 22.48 3.07 12.94
N ALA A 244 22.87 3.98 12.01
CA ALA A 244 23.53 5.22 12.34
C ALA A 244 22.64 6.14 13.21
N LYS A 245 21.36 6.26 12.88
CA LYS A 245 20.36 6.99 13.70
C LYS A 245 20.20 6.35 15.09
N ALA A 246 20.09 5.02 15.18
CA ALA A 246 20.00 4.32 16.45
C ALA A 246 21.25 4.53 17.31
N TRP A 247 22.44 4.57 16.71
CA TRP A 247 23.68 4.89 17.40
C TRP A 247 23.69 6.32 17.92
N ALA A 248 23.20 7.29 17.14
CA ALA A 248 23.13 8.68 17.54
C ALA A 248 22.15 8.89 18.70
N LEU A 249 20.96 8.25 18.67
CA LEU A 249 19.97 8.30 19.74
C LEU A 249 20.50 7.76 21.09
N ARG A 250 21.40 6.78 21.08
CA ARG A 250 22.00 6.22 22.30
C ARG A 250 23.06 7.11 22.95
N LYS A 251 23.53 8.16 22.25
CA LYS A 251 24.54 9.07 22.73
C LYS A 251 23.94 10.36 23.34
N GLN A 252 22.64 10.57 23.13
CA GLN A 252 21.86 11.63 23.77
C GLN A 252 21.37 11.17 25.14
#